data_f757445a24b545c4bc608f3d6c67832e
#
_entry.id   f757445a24b545c4bc608f3d6c67832e
#
_cell.length_a   1.000
_cell.length_b   1.000
_cell.length_c   1.000
_cell.angle_alpha   90.00
_cell.angle_beta   90.00
_cell.angle_gamma   90.00
#
_symmetry.space_group_name_H-M   'P 1'
#
loop_
_entity.id
_entity.type
_entity.pdbx_description
1 polymer ?
#
loop_
_entity_poly.entity_id
_entity_poly.type
_entity_poly.pdbx_seq_one_letter_code
_entity_poly.pdbx_strand_id
1 'polypeptide(L)'
;GAPSIYYGDEIGMTGGKDPQCRKSLNWNESEWNIELRDYVKSLATLRKNHVALRRGDFRRLHAHAHEGIYAFLRRHDHDDPESLIVILNNSDHAISHDIPTTNTGWQNGVAVRDLISGKRFAVEGHSIRLNVSKRAGMILKAL
;
A
#
# COMPACT_ATOMS: atom_id res chain seq x y z
N GLY A 1 -11.73 6.32 -4.44
CA GLY A 1 -12.91 5.50 -4.74
C GLY A 1 -13.01 4.27 -3.84
N ALA A 2 -14.09 3.52 -3.93
CA ALA A 2 -14.23 2.25 -3.24
C ALA A 2 -13.36 1.19 -3.91
N PRO A 3 -12.59 0.37 -3.15
CA PRO A 3 -11.90 -0.76 -3.72
C PRO A 3 -12.91 -1.79 -4.21
N SER A 4 -12.62 -2.42 -5.33
CA SER A 4 -13.40 -3.54 -5.86
C SER A 4 -12.50 -4.75 -5.98
N ILE A 5 -12.90 -5.86 -5.37
CA ILE A 5 -12.25 -7.15 -5.50
C ILE A 5 -13.20 -7.99 -6.35
N TYR A 6 -12.72 -8.44 -7.50
CA TYR A 6 -13.48 -9.38 -8.33
C TYR A 6 -13.41 -10.76 -7.68
N TYR A 7 -14.50 -11.49 -7.70
CA TYR A 7 -14.60 -12.77 -6.98
C TYR A 7 -13.42 -13.70 -7.26
N GLY A 8 -12.78 -14.16 -6.20
CA GLY A 8 -11.65 -15.07 -6.25
C GLY A 8 -10.28 -14.43 -6.44
N ASP A 9 -10.17 -13.11 -6.68
CA ASP A 9 -8.88 -12.40 -6.74
C ASP A 9 -8.12 -12.57 -5.41
N GLU A 10 -8.84 -12.51 -4.30
CA GLU A 10 -8.28 -12.62 -2.94
C GLU A 10 -7.73 -14.01 -2.61
N ILE A 11 -8.14 -15.03 -3.34
CA ILE A 11 -7.66 -16.41 -3.18
C ILE A 11 -6.80 -16.90 -4.34
N GLY A 12 -6.46 -15.99 -5.27
CA GLY A 12 -5.59 -16.26 -6.40
C GLY A 12 -6.23 -17.07 -7.53
N MET A 13 -7.55 -17.00 -7.69
CA MET A 13 -8.21 -17.61 -8.84
C MET A 13 -7.70 -17.02 -10.15
N THR A 14 -7.43 -17.89 -11.10
CA THR A 14 -7.02 -17.50 -12.46
C THR A 14 -8.12 -17.80 -13.47
N GLY A 15 -8.17 -17.02 -14.54
CA GLY A 15 -9.07 -17.21 -15.65
C GLY A 15 -8.35 -17.09 -17.00
N GLY A 16 -9.06 -17.40 -18.07
CA GLY A 16 -8.61 -17.18 -19.43
C GLY A 16 -9.43 -16.10 -20.13
N LYS A 17 -9.50 -16.18 -21.46
CA LYS A 17 -10.43 -15.36 -22.25
C LYS A 17 -11.87 -15.77 -21.98
N ASP A 18 -12.82 -14.89 -22.27
CA ASP A 18 -14.27 -15.20 -22.21
C ASP A 18 -14.58 -16.47 -23.03
N PRO A 19 -15.32 -17.46 -22.47
CA PRO A 19 -16.05 -17.44 -21.20
C PRO A 19 -15.26 -17.97 -19.98
N GLN A 20 -14.02 -18.34 -20.12
CA GLN A 20 -13.19 -18.98 -19.06
C GLN A 20 -12.94 -18.06 -17.87
N CYS A 21 -13.05 -16.73 -18.04
CA CYS A 21 -12.98 -15.77 -16.94
C CYS A 21 -14.23 -15.74 -16.06
N ARG A 22 -15.31 -16.44 -16.44
CA ARG A 22 -16.60 -16.49 -15.72
C ARG A 22 -16.76 -17.76 -14.90
N LYS A 23 -15.71 -18.20 -14.24
CA LYS A 23 -15.74 -19.38 -13.36
C LYS A 23 -16.58 -19.11 -12.12
N SER A 24 -17.20 -20.17 -11.57
CA SER A 24 -17.73 -20.12 -10.20
C SER A 24 -16.61 -19.97 -9.20
N LEU A 25 -16.91 -19.37 -8.03
CA LEU A 25 -15.96 -19.34 -6.93
C LEU A 25 -15.60 -20.78 -6.53
N ASN A 26 -14.31 -21.05 -6.40
CA ASN A 26 -13.85 -22.34 -5.88
C ASN A 26 -14.00 -22.35 -4.36
N TRP A 27 -14.88 -23.19 -3.83
CA TRP A 27 -15.12 -23.34 -2.39
C TRP A 27 -14.20 -24.36 -1.71
N ASN A 28 -13.31 -25.00 -2.47
CA ASN A 28 -12.32 -25.90 -1.91
C ASN A 28 -11.13 -25.09 -1.33
N GLU A 29 -11.14 -24.84 -0.04
CA GLU A 29 -10.11 -24.03 0.64
C GLU A 29 -8.69 -24.61 0.50
N SER A 30 -8.55 -25.92 0.23
CA SER A 30 -7.24 -26.53 0.02
C SER A 30 -6.51 -26.06 -1.27
N GLU A 31 -7.27 -25.46 -2.19
CA GLU A 31 -6.76 -24.91 -3.45
C GLU A 31 -6.57 -23.38 -3.40
N TRP A 32 -6.86 -22.75 -2.28
CA TRP A 32 -6.73 -21.31 -2.13
C TRP A 32 -5.28 -20.90 -1.88
N ASN A 33 -4.89 -19.77 -2.44
CA ASN A 33 -3.68 -19.09 -2.02
C ASN A 33 -3.94 -18.37 -0.68
N ILE A 34 -3.73 -19.09 0.42
CA ILE A 34 -4.00 -18.61 1.78
C ILE A 34 -3.13 -17.41 2.13
N GLU A 35 -1.86 -17.39 1.68
CA GLU A 35 -0.96 -16.26 1.92
C GLU A 35 -1.50 -14.98 1.27
N LEU A 36 -1.96 -15.05 0.02
CA LEU A 36 -2.59 -13.93 -0.68
C LEU A 36 -3.88 -13.49 0.04
N ARG A 37 -4.72 -14.44 0.44
CA ARG A 37 -5.96 -14.15 1.17
C ARG A 37 -5.69 -13.38 2.46
N ASP A 38 -4.73 -13.83 3.24
CA ASP A 38 -4.39 -13.21 4.51
C ASP A 38 -3.76 -11.82 4.30
N TYR A 39 -2.98 -11.67 3.24
CA TYR A 39 -2.46 -10.35 2.84
C TYR A 39 -3.58 -9.38 2.45
N VAL A 40 -4.52 -9.78 1.60
CA VAL A 40 -5.69 -8.97 1.22
C VAL A 40 -6.53 -8.61 2.44
N LYS A 41 -6.77 -9.56 3.35
CA LYS A 41 -7.47 -9.34 4.62
C LYS A 41 -6.76 -8.30 5.49
N SER A 42 -5.43 -8.36 5.58
CA SER A 42 -4.63 -7.40 6.33
C SER A 42 -4.75 -5.98 5.76
N LEU A 43 -4.66 -5.83 4.43
CA LEU A 43 -4.84 -4.55 3.75
C LEU A 43 -6.26 -3.98 3.93
N ALA A 44 -7.28 -4.83 3.86
CA ALA A 44 -8.67 -4.44 4.12
C ALA A 44 -8.84 -3.94 5.57
N THR A 45 -8.19 -4.61 6.53
CA THR A 45 -8.19 -4.22 7.94
C THR A 45 -7.46 -2.87 8.13
N LEU A 46 -6.29 -2.68 7.53
CA LEU A 46 -5.60 -1.39 7.54
C LEU A 46 -6.49 -0.28 6.98
N ARG A 47 -7.12 -0.51 5.83
CA ARG A 47 -8.04 0.48 5.27
C ARG A 47 -9.22 0.78 6.19
N LYS A 48 -9.78 -0.23 6.88
CA LYS A 48 -10.87 -0.04 7.85
C LYS A 48 -10.43 0.81 9.04
N ASN A 49 -9.21 0.62 9.53
CA ASN A 49 -8.71 1.25 10.75
C ASN A 49 -8.13 2.66 10.51
N HIS A 50 -7.82 3.02 9.26
CA HIS A 50 -7.20 4.30 8.91
C HIS A 50 -8.13 5.17 8.07
N VAL A 51 -8.59 6.28 8.66
CA VAL A 51 -9.52 7.21 7.98
C VAL A 51 -8.90 7.82 6.73
N ALA A 52 -7.61 8.13 6.74
CA ALA A 52 -6.89 8.66 5.59
C ALA A 52 -6.94 7.72 4.39
N LEU A 53 -6.89 6.39 4.57
CA LEU A 53 -7.01 5.43 3.48
C LEU A 53 -8.41 5.39 2.88
N ARG A 54 -9.46 5.74 3.65
CA ARG A 54 -10.86 5.74 3.18
C ARG A 54 -11.29 7.08 2.60
N ARG A 55 -11.03 8.18 3.32
CA ARG A 55 -11.59 9.51 3.06
C ARG A 55 -10.55 10.58 2.77
N GLY A 56 -9.25 10.27 3.00
CA GLY A 56 -8.18 11.24 2.81
C GLY A 56 -8.02 11.66 1.36
N ASP A 57 -7.53 12.88 1.18
CA ASP A 57 -7.11 13.40 -0.10
C ASP A 57 -5.95 12.59 -0.68
N PHE A 58 -5.84 12.62 -1.99
CA PHE A 58 -4.77 11.95 -2.71
C PHE A 58 -3.80 12.99 -3.28
N ARG A 59 -2.51 12.86 -2.95
CA ARG A 59 -1.44 13.69 -3.54
C ARG A 59 -0.26 12.82 -3.92
N ARG A 60 0.15 12.92 -5.19
CA ARG A 60 1.38 12.28 -5.65
C ARG A 60 2.59 12.95 -4.97
N LEU A 61 3.46 12.16 -4.34
CA LEU A 61 4.73 12.61 -3.76
C LEU A 61 5.90 12.32 -4.69
N HIS A 62 5.93 11.12 -5.28
CA HIS A 62 7.00 10.69 -6.16
C HIS A 62 6.47 9.73 -7.22
N ALA A 63 7.01 9.81 -8.43
CA ALA A 63 6.75 8.85 -9.50
C ALA A 63 7.95 8.79 -10.43
N HIS A 64 8.54 7.62 -10.60
CA HIS A 64 9.63 7.39 -11.53
C HIS A 64 9.32 6.14 -12.35
N ALA A 65 8.83 6.37 -13.58
CA ALA A 65 8.28 5.32 -14.44
C ALA A 65 9.33 4.24 -14.80
N HIS A 66 10.56 4.65 -15.11
CA HIS A 66 11.63 3.71 -15.50
C HIS A 66 12.13 2.86 -14.31
N GLU A 67 12.08 3.39 -13.10
CA GLU A 67 12.46 2.63 -11.90
C GLU A 67 11.29 1.83 -11.33
N GLY A 68 10.06 2.11 -11.76
CA GLY A 68 8.88 1.40 -11.30
C GLY A 68 8.45 1.76 -9.87
N ILE A 69 8.94 2.88 -9.32
CA ILE A 69 8.55 3.35 -7.98
C ILE A 69 7.48 4.43 -8.06
N TYR A 70 6.50 4.32 -7.19
CA TYR A 70 5.41 5.29 -7.07
C TYR A 70 5.08 5.52 -5.59
N ALA A 71 5.00 6.79 -5.17
CA ALA A 71 4.62 7.16 -3.81
C ALA A 71 3.57 8.26 -3.81
N PHE A 72 2.59 8.11 -2.93
CA PHE A 72 1.53 9.11 -2.75
C PHE A 72 1.13 9.25 -1.29
N LEU A 73 0.68 10.46 -0.96
CA LEU A 73 0.12 10.82 0.33
C LEU A 73 -1.39 10.56 0.32
N ARG A 74 -1.88 9.99 1.40
CA ARG A 74 -3.27 9.99 1.81
C ARG A 74 -3.37 10.85 3.08
N ARG A 75 -4.12 11.96 3.03
CA ARG A 75 -4.25 12.87 4.15
C ARG A 75 -5.70 13.19 4.43
N HIS A 76 -6.09 13.08 5.69
CA HIS A 76 -7.38 13.50 6.22
C HIS A 76 -7.14 14.59 7.26
N ASP A 77 -7.77 15.76 7.09
CA ASP A 77 -7.51 16.97 7.92
C ASP A 77 -8.67 17.33 8.84
N HIS A 78 -9.75 16.54 8.85
CA HIS A 78 -10.95 16.80 9.66
C HIS A 78 -10.88 16.02 10.99
N ASP A 79 -11.97 15.84 11.66
CA ASP A 79 -12.19 15.29 13.01
C ASP A 79 -11.12 14.36 13.62
N ASP A 80 -10.43 13.60 12.81
CA ASP A 80 -9.34 12.70 13.18
C ASP A 80 -8.19 12.85 12.15
N PRO A 81 -7.33 13.88 12.31
CA PRO A 81 -6.27 14.17 11.34
C PRO A 81 -5.28 13.03 11.21
N GLU A 82 -5.09 12.54 10.00
CA GLU A 82 -4.20 11.43 9.71
C GLU A 82 -3.48 11.61 8.38
N SER A 83 -2.17 11.36 8.37
CA SER A 83 -1.34 11.33 7.15
C SER A 83 -0.68 9.98 7.00
N LEU A 84 -0.80 9.39 5.82
CA LEU A 84 -0.16 8.12 5.45
C LEU A 84 0.53 8.26 4.10
N ILE A 85 1.75 7.76 3.98
CA ILE A 85 2.43 7.63 2.68
C ILE A 85 2.31 6.19 2.22
N VAL A 86 1.77 5.99 1.03
CA VAL A 86 1.73 4.68 0.36
C VAL A 86 2.82 4.66 -0.70
N ILE A 87 3.66 3.64 -0.69
CA ILE A 87 4.74 3.44 -1.64
C ILE A 87 4.54 2.09 -2.34
N LEU A 88 4.74 2.08 -3.65
CA LEU A 88 4.63 0.88 -4.49
C LEU A 88 5.91 0.74 -5.32
N ASN A 89 6.48 -0.45 -5.32
CA ASN A 89 7.55 -0.84 -6.23
C ASN A 89 7.02 -1.91 -7.18
N ASN A 90 6.87 -1.56 -8.47
CA ASN A 90 6.43 -2.48 -9.51
C ASN A 90 7.59 -3.06 -10.35
N SER A 91 8.82 -2.93 -9.89
CA SER A 91 9.98 -3.52 -10.56
C SER A 91 10.30 -4.94 -10.06
N ASP A 92 11.18 -5.63 -10.78
CA ASP A 92 11.64 -6.98 -10.42
C ASP A 92 12.86 -6.98 -9.48
N HIS A 93 13.28 -5.80 -9.00
CA HIS A 93 14.40 -5.62 -8.07
C HIS A 93 14.04 -4.68 -6.92
N ALA A 94 14.81 -4.72 -5.84
CA ALA A 94 14.65 -3.78 -4.74
C ALA A 94 15.15 -2.39 -5.16
N ILE A 95 14.44 -1.35 -4.72
CA ILE A 95 14.77 0.05 -5.03
C ILE A 95 15.03 0.80 -3.75
N SER A 96 16.18 1.50 -3.69
CA SER A 96 16.49 2.46 -2.63
C SER A 96 16.22 3.88 -3.12
N HIS A 97 15.31 4.57 -2.44
CA HIS A 97 14.91 5.92 -2.85
C HIS A 97 14.57 6.81 -1.66
N ASP A 98 14.75 8.13 -1.84
CA ASP A 98 14.35 9.14 -0.86
C ASP A 98 12.94 9.61 -1.17
N ILE A 99 11.98 9.23 -0.34
CA ILE A 99 10.57 9.59 -0.53
C ILE A 99 10.29 10.91 0.18
N PRO A 100 9.84 11.95 -0.53
CA PRO A 100 9.51 13.23 0.08
C PRO A 100 8.37 13.11 1.10
N THR A 101 8.50 13.86 2.20
CA THR A 101 7.45 13.96 3.24
C THR A 101 6.68 15.29 3.16
N THR A 102 6.72 15.96 2.03
CA THR A 102 6.02 17.23 1.82
C THR A 102 4.51 17.06 2.02
N ASN A 103 3.90 18.03 2.66
CA ASN A 103 2.46 18.06 2.97
C ASN A 103 1.95 16.95 3.93
N THR A 104 2.83 16.14 4.52
CA THR A 104 2.43 15.16 5.55
C THR A 104 2.18 15.78 6.91
N GLY A 105 2.80 16.93 7.19
CA GLY A 105 2.92 17.50 8.53
C GLY A 105 4.06 16.88 9.35
N TRP A 106 4.78 15.91 8.83
CA TRP A 106 5.89 15.25 9.53
C TRP A 106 7.14 16.10 9.50
N GLN A 107 7.72 16.30 10.67
CA GLN A 107 8.96 17.11 10.85
C GLN A 107 10.20 16.22 10.86
N ASN A 108 11.34 16.88 10.72
CA ASN A 108 12.64 16.19 10.84
C ASN A 108 12.77 15.47 12.19
N GLY A 109 13.28 14.25 12.17
CA GLY A 109 13.41 13.39 13.35
C GLY A 109 12.17 12.61 13.75
N VAL A 110 11.00 12.85 13.12
CA VAL A 110 9.78 12.08 13.41
C VAL A 110 10.01 10.61 13.07
N ALA A 111 9.70 9.75 14.04
CA ALA A 111 9.71 8.31 13.82
C ALA A 111 8.48 7.89 13.01
N VAL A 112 8.71 7.02 12.03
CA VAL A 112 7.69 6.53 11.10
C VAL A 112 7.70 5.01 11.09
N ARG A 113 6.54 4.39 11.06
CA ARG A 113 6.39 2.93 10.98
C ARG A 113 5.72 2.52 9.68
N ASP A 114 6.24 1.48 9.02
CA ASP A 114 5.53 0.77 7.98
C ASP A 114 4.47 -0.14 8.62
N LEU A 115 3.22 0.06 8.28
CA LEU A 115 2.08 -0.67 8.84
C LEU A 115 1.97 -2.10 8.33
N ILE A 116 2.66 -2.44 7.21
CA ILE A 116 2.67 -3.79 6.64
C ILE A 116 3.74 -4.64 7.34
N SER A 117 4.98 -4.17 7.34
CA SER A 117 6.12 -4.94 7.86
C SER A 117 6.44 -4.68 9.34
N GLY A 118 5.92 -3.57 9.89
CA GLY A 118 6.27 -3.09 11.23
C GLY A 118 7.64 -2.40 11.35
N LYS A 119 8.41 -2.31 10.28
CA LYS A 119 9.71 -1.64 10.28
C LYS A 119 9.59 -0.17 10.61
N ARG A 120 10.62 0.38 11.26
CA ARG A 120 10.67 1.78 11.66
C ARG A 120 11.73 2.53 10.85
N PHE A 121 11.44 3.80 10.59
CA PHE A 121 12.29 4.75 9.87
C PHE A 121 12.22 6.09 10.59
N ALA A 122 13.04 7.05 10.17
CA ALA A 122 12.96 8.43 10.62
C ALA A 122 12.88 9.37 9.42
N VAL A 123 12.22 10.50 9.60
CA VAL A 123 12.28 11.62 8.65
C VAL A 123 13.61 12.30 8.78
N GLU A 124 14.36 12.41 7.69
CA GLU A 124 15.63 13.12 7.61
C GLU A 124 15.49 14.32 6.65
N GLY A 125 15.63 15.52 7.19
CA GLY A 125 15.29 16.75 6.46
C GLY A 125 13.80 16.74 6.07
N HIS A 126 13.51 16.52 4.79
CA HIS A 126 12.15 16.49 4.24
C HIS A 126 11.86 15.20 3.47
N SER A 127 12.58 14.12 3.77
CA SER A 127 12.42 12.83 3.09
C SER A 127 12.63 11.66 4.07
N ILE A 128 12.30 10.46 3.58
CA ILE A 128 12.61 9.19 4.27
C ILE A 128 13.35 8.32 3.28
N ARG A 129 14.56 7.89 3.66
CA ARG A 129 15.33 6.90 2.91
C ARG A 129 14.72 5.51 3.10
N LEU A 130 14.28 4.90 2.02
CA LEU A 130 13.64 3.58 2.02
C LEU A 130 14.34 2.63 1.07
N ASN A 131 14.35 1.35 1.44
CA ASN A 131 14.64 0.25 0.54
C ASN A 131 13.35 -0.57 0.40
N VAL A 132 12.72 -0.48 -0.78
CA VAL A 132 11.45 -1.15 -1.10
C VAL A 132 11.75 -2.41 -1.89
N SER A 133 11.38 -3.57 -1.37
CA SER A 133 11.59 -4.87 -2.02
C SER A 133 10.90 -4.92 -3.40
N LYS A 134 11.36 -5.83 -4.26
CA LYS A 134 10.72 -6.09 -5.57
C LYS A 134 9.24 -6.43 -5.40
N ARG A 135 8.39 -5.92 -6.29
CA ARG A 135 6.94 -6.21 -6.32
C ARG A 135 6.26 -6.04 -4.95
N ALA A 136 6.66 -5.01 -4.21
CA ALA A 136 6.20 -4.78 -2.84
C ALA A 136 5.62 -3.39 -2.64
N GLY A 137 4.86 -3.24 -1.55
CA GLY A 137 4.33 -1.97 -1.10
C GLY A 137 4.64 -1.71 0.37
N MET A 138 4.59 -0.44 0.76
CA MET A 138 4.70 0.02 2.14
C MET A 138 3.61 1.04 2.44
N ILE A 139 3.15 1.08 3.67
CA ILE A 139 2.22 2.11 4.17
C ILE A 139 2.82 2.73 5.42
N LEU A 140 3.33 3.94 5.30
CA LEU A 140 4.02 4.63 6.37
C LEU A 140 3.07 5.51 7.18
N LYS A 141 3.22 5.47 8.50
CA LYS A 141 2.54 6.32 9.47
C LYS A 141 3.53 6.88 10.49
N ALA A 142 3.41 8.15 10.85
CA ALA A 142 4.13 8.73 11.99
C ALA A 142 3.67 8.08 13.31
N LEU A 143 4.60 7.91 14.25
CA LEU A 143 4.37 7.33 15.58
C LEU A 143 4.06 8.42 16.61
#